data_5e981f7acf3897d967688889e214e73a
#
_entry.id   5e981f7acf3897d967688889e214e73a
#
_cell.length_a   1.000
_cell.length_b   1.000
_cell.length_c   1.000
_cell.angle_alpha   90.00
_cell.angle_beta   90.00
_cell.angle_gamma   90.00
#
_symmetry.space_group_name_H-M   'P 1'
#
loop_
_entity.id
_entity.type
_entity.pdbx_description
1 polymer ?
#
loop_
_entity_poly.entity_id
_entity_poly.type
_entity_poly.pdbx_seq_one_letter_code
_entity_poly.pdbx_strand_id
1 'polypeptide(L)'
;MSTNNTKAFETYESEVRSYCRNFPTVFVKAKGSIQTDENGKEYIDFFCGSGALNYGHNNPYIKEKVVEYLQNDGVMHALDMYTKPKREFIEYFENEVIRPRGFDYKIQFVGPTGTNAVEAALKLARKVKKRNNVFALMGAFHGMTLGSLALTTNADSRKGAGVPLYNVTHIPAPYMFPELDTVAYMERLITDDHSGVEKPAAIILETTQADGGIYVLPDEWLRRVRALCDLSLIHI
;
A
#
# COMPACT_ATOMS: atom_id res chain seq x y z
N MET A 1 -28.17 6.65 -30.59
CA MET A 1 -27.85 7.96 -29.99
C MET A 1 -27.09 7.66 -28.72
N SER A 2 -25.81 8.00 -28.63
CA SER A 2 -25.04 7.85 -27.39
C SER A 2 -25.67 8.81 -26.38
N THR A 3 -26.42 8.29 -25.43
CA THR A 3 -26.78 9.07 -24.24
C THR A 3 -25.47 9.36 -23.53
N ASN A 4 -25.15 10.63 -23.31
CA ASN A 4 -23.93 11.02 -22.60
C ASN A 4 -24.10 10.70 -21.10
N ASN A 5 -23.98 9.40 -20.78
CA ASN A 5 -24.18 8.86 -19.43
C ASN A 5 -23.12 9.34 -18.44
N THR A 6 -22.03 9.95 -18.92
CA THR A 6 -20.96 10.52 -18.09
C THR A 6 -21.23 11.95 -17.63
N LYS A 7 -22.27 12.61 -18.15
CA LYS A 7 -22.58 14.02 -17.88
C LYS A 7 -22.66 14.38 -16.39
N ALA A 8 -23.24 13.50 -15.58
CA ALA A 8 -23.36 13.72 -14.14
C ALA A 8 -21.96 13.80 -13.48
N PHE A 9 -21.07 12.89 -13.85
CA PHE A 9 -19.70 12.85 -13.36
C PHE A 9 -18.90 14.08 -13.82
N GLU A 10 -19.09 14.50 -15.07
CA GLU A 10 -18.43 15.69 -15.63
C GLU A 10 -18.93 17.00 -15.00
N THR A 11 -20.22 17.03 -14.59
CA THR A 11 -20.84 18.25 -14.08
C THR A 11 -20.70 18.41 -12.56
N TYR A 12 -20.80 17.32 -11.81
CA TYR A 12 -20.98 17.38 -10.35
C TYR A 12 -19.86 16.70 -9.56
N GLU A 13 -19.03 15.86 -10.17
CA GLU A 13 -17.91 15.26 -9.52
C GLU A 13 -16.67 16.16 -9.59
N SER A 14 -15.84 16.12 -8.56
CA SER A 14 -14.59 16.89 -8.50
C SER A 14 -13.68 16.60 -9.68
N GLU A 15 -12.95 17.60 -10.16
CA GLU A 15 -11.89 17.43 -11.15
C GLU A 15 -10.67 16.66 -10.61
N VAL A 16 -10.56 16.48 -9.30
CA VAL A 16 -9.52 15.63 -8.66
C VAL A 16 -9.92 14.19 -8.84
N ARG A 17 -9.67 13.64 -10.05
CA ARG A 17 -9.99 12.30 -10.49
C ARG A 17 -8.79 11.66 -11.17
N SER A 18 -8.69 10.34 -11.13
CA SER A 18 -7.60 9.59 -11.73
C SER A 18 -8.10 8.71 -12.88
N TYR A 19 -8.60 7.53 -12.57
CA TYR A 19 -8.85 6.48 -13.56
C TYR A 19 -10.07 6.71 -14.45
N CYS A 20 -11.10 7.39 -13.98
CA CYS A 20 -12.34 7.61 -14.73
C CYS A 20 -12.12 8.40 -16.04
N ARG A 21 -11.06 9.18 -16.15
CA ARG A 21 -10.72 9.88 -17.39
C ARG A 21 -10.16 8.94 -18.47
N ASN A 22 -9.48 7.87 -18.04
CA ASN A 22 -8.93 6.86 -18.94
C ASN A 22 -9.98 5.84 -19.38
N PHE A 23 -11.03 5.65 -18.57
CA PHE A 23 -12.13 4.71 -18.80
C PHE A 23 -13.49 5.43 -18.75
N PRO A 24 -13.80 6.31 -19.71
CA PRO A 24 -14.97 7.17 -19.67
C PRO A 24 -16.26 6.43 -20.05
N THR A 25 -16.57 5.38 -19.30
CA THR A 25 -17.81 4.58 -19.43
C THR A 25 -18.39 4.28 -18.06
N VAL A 26 -19.70 3.97 -18.03
CA VAL A 26 -20.41 3.68 -16.79
C VAL A 26 -20.58 2.17 -16.68
N PHE A 27 -19.86 1.55 -15.75
CA PHE A 27 -19.95 0.13 -15.49
C PHE A 27 -21.16 -0.19 -14.60
N VAL A 28 -21.93 -1.20 -14.94
CA VAL A 28 -23.16 -1.62 -14.22
C VAL A 28 -23.06 -3.01 -13.64
N LYS A 29 -22.15 -3.84 -14.15
CA LYS A 29 -22.03 -5.24 -13.73
C LYS A 29 -20.59 -5.69 -13.84
N ALA A 30 -20.18 -6.57 -12.92
CA ALA A 30 -18.88 -7.23 -12.99
C ALA A 30 -18.95 -8.63 -12.40
N LYS A 31 -18.23 -9.59 -13.01
CA LYS A 31 -18.09 -10.97 -12.52
C LYS A 31 -16.76 -11.56 -12.98
N GLY A 32 -16.00 -12.13 -12.05
CA GLY A 32 -14.66 -12.63 -12.38
C GLY A 32 -13.78 -11.50 -12.90
N SER A 33 -13.25 -11.66 -14.10
CA SER A 33 -12.44 -10.65 -14.79
C SER A 33 -13.21 -9.82 -15.83
N ILE A 34 -14.54 -9.93 -15.88
CA ILE A 34 -15.36 -9.21 -16.86
C ILE A 34 -16.17 -8.11 -16.19
N GLN A 35 -16.09 -6.90 -16.76
CA GLN A 35 -16.94 -5.76 -16.44
C GLN A 35 -17.84 -5.44 -17.63
N THR A 36 -19.09 -5.09 -17.37
CA THR A 36 -20.07 -4.73 -18.41
C THR A 36 -20.54 -3.30 -18.19
N ASP A 37 -20.56 -2.48 -19.25
CA ASP A 37 -21.06 -1.12 -19.18
C ASP A 37 -22.60 -1.05 -19.41
N GLU A 38 -23.17 0.15 -19.27
CA GLU A 38 -24.60 0.41 -19.46
C GLU A 38 -25.09 0.09 -20.88
N ASN A 39 -24.23 0.00 -21.87
CA ASN A 39 -24.57 -0.34 -23.24
C ASN A 39 -24.45 -1.86 -23.48
N GLY A 40 -24.12 -2.65 -22.46
CA GLY A 40 -23.93 -4.09 -22.56
C GLY A 40 -22.58 -4.51 -23.13
N LYS A 41 -21.66 -3.58 -23.35
CA LYS A 41 -20.31 -3.91 -23.83
C LYS A 41 -19.48 -4.49 -22.69
N GLU A 42 -18.80 -5.59 -22.97
CA GLU A 42 -17.93 -6.27 -22.03
C GLU A 42 -16.46 -5.82 -22.19
N TYR A 43 -15.78 -5.75 -21.07
CA TYR A 43 -14.36 -5.41 -20.94
C TYR A 43 -13.66 -6.43 -20.05
N ILE A 44 -12.45 -6.83 -20.42
CA ILE A 44 -11.59 -7.63 -19.55
C ILE A 44 -10.90 -6.67 -18.57
N ASP A 45 -11.09 -6.90 -17.29
CA ASP A 45 -10.50 -6.09 -16.24
C ASP A 45 -9.07 -6.56 -15.90
N PHE A 46 -8.08 -5.88 -16.49
CA PHE A 46 -6.67 -6.02 -16.10
C PHE A 46 -6.27 -5.05 -14.97
N PHE A 47 -7.15 -4.13 -14.59
CA PHE A 47 -6.85 -3.17 -13.53
C PHE A 47 -7.00 -3.78 -12.13
N CYS A 48 -7.95 -4.69 -11.97
CA CYS A 48 -8.15 -5.51 -10.76
C CYS A 48 -8.22 -4.67 -9.46
N GLY A 49 -8.80 -3.47 -9.53
CA GLY A 49 -8.85 -2.54 -8.39
C GLY A 49 -7.48 -2.23 -7.79
N SER A 50 -6.44 -2.12 -8.62
CA SER A 50 -5.04 -1.95 -8.20
C SER A 50 -4.56 -3.05 -7.24
N GLY A 51 -4.96 -4.31 -7.50
CA GLY A 51 -4.61 -5.47 -6.68
C GLY A 51 -5.58 -5.80 -5.54
N ALA A 52 -6.66 -5.03 -5.39
CA ALA A 52 -7.67 -5.29 -4.36
C ALA A 52 -8.64 -6.44 -4.73
N LEU A 53 -8.74 -6.80 -6.00
CA LEU A 53 -9.69 -7.78 -6.54
C LEU A 53 -9.02 -9.06 -7.06
N ASN A 54 -7.98 -9.54 -6.38
CA ASN A 54 -7.21 -10.72 -6.80
C ASN A 54 -8.04 -12.01 -6.95
N TYR A 55 -9.20 -12.08 -6.31
CA TYR A 55 -10.15 -13.20 -6.44
C TYR A 55 -11.25 -12.93 -7.49
N GLY A 56 -11.13 -11.82 -8.23
CA GLY A 56 -12.12 -11.36 -9.22
C GLY A 56 -13.35 -10.70 -8.60
N HIS A 57 -14.11 -10.03 -9.47
CA HIS A 57 -15.37 -9.40 -9.09
C HIS A 57 -16.42 -10.44 -8.69
N ASN A 58 -17.11 -10.21 -7.60
CA ASN A 58 -18.22 -11.04 -7.14
C ASN A 58 -17.89 -12.54 -7.11
N ASN A 59 -16.71 -12.89 -6.55
CA ASN A 59 -16.37 -14.29 -6.32
C ASN A 59 -17.52 -15.00 -5.61
N PRO A 60 -18.02 -16.13 -6.14
CA PRO A 60 -19.25 -16.76 -5.62
C PRO A 60 -19.17 -17.13 -4.15
N TYR A 61 -18.04 -17.70 -3.72
CA TYR A 61 -17.85 -18.11 -2.33
C TYR A 61 -17.82 -16.90 -1.38
N ILE A 62 -17.04 -15.87 -1.71
CA ILE A 62 -16.95 -14.65 -0.88
C ILE A 62 -18.32 -13.96 -0.82
N LYS A 63 -18.98 -13.85 -1.96
CA LYS A 63 -20.31 -13.23 -2.04
C LYS A 63 -21.34 -13.97 -1.18
N GLU A 64 -21.38 -15.29 -1.25
CA GLU A 64 -22.26 -16.12 -0.43
C GLU A 64 -22.05 -15.86 1.06
N LYS A 65 -20.79 -15.85 1.53
CA LYS A 65 -20.45 -15.60 2.94
C LYS A 65 -20.83 -14.19 3.40
N VAL A 66 -20.65 -13.18 2.55
CA VAL A 66 -21.07 -11.81 2.86
C VAL A 66 -22.60 -11.71 2.96
N VAL A 67 -23.33 -12.31 2.02
CA VAL A 67 -24.80 -12.33 2.04
C VAL A 67 -25.33 -13.07 3.27
N GLU A 68 -24.78 -14.23 3.60
CA GLU A 68 -25.12 -15.00 4.81
C GLU A 68 -24.92 -14.15 6.08
N TYR A 69 -23.78 -13.44 6.19
CA TYR A 69 -23.49 -12.59 7.32
C TYR A 69 -24.51 -11.45 7.48
N LEU A 70 -24.89 -10.81 6.36
CA LEU A 70 -25.89 -9.74 6.34
C LEU A 70 -27.28 -10.25 6.71
N GLN A 71 -27.69 -11.42 6.20
CA GLN A 71 -28.99 -12.03 6.49
C GLN A 71 -29.14 -12.47 7.95
N ASN A 72 -28.03 -12.71 8.64
CA ASN A 72 -28.00 -13.08 10.06
C ASN A 72 -27.74 -11.88 10.99
N ASP A 73 -28.06 -10.67 10.57
CA ASP A 73 -27.90 -9.43 11.34
C ASP A 73 -26.48 -9.24 11.89
N GLY A 74 -25.47 -9.57 11.10
CA GLY A 74 -24.07 -9.41 11.47
C GLY A 74 -23.71 -7.97 11.84
N VAL A 75 -22.81 -7.78 12.81
CA VAL A 75 -22.38 -6.46 13.26
C VAL A 75 -21.70 -5.69 12.13
N MET A 76 -22.35 -4.65 11.62
CA MET A 76 -21.89 -3.87 10.47
C MET A 76 -20.78 -2.89 10.80
N HIS A 77 -20.77 -2.34 12.00
CA HIS A 77 -19.76 -1.37 12.44
C HIS A 77 -19.55 -1.46 13.95
N ALA A 78 -18.32 -1.69 14.35
CA ALA A 78 -17.99 -1.92 15.76
C ALA A 78 -16.86 -1.01 16.28
N LEU A 79 -16.37 -0.06 15.47
CA LEU A 79 -15.13 0.67 15.77
C LEU A 79 -13.99 -0.34 16.05
N ASP A 80 -13.42 -0.31 17.24
CA ASP A 80 -12.36 -1.23 17.67
C ASP A 80 -12.86 -2.34 18.61
N MET A 81 -14.19 -2.42 18.86
CA MET A 81 -14.79 -3.43 19.73
C MET A 81 -14.57 -4.86 19.20
N TYR A 82 -14.70 -5.82 20.08
CA TYR A 82 -14.55 -7.24 19.75
C TYR A 82 -15.79 -7.78 19.03
N THR A 83 -15.57 -8.38 17.86
CA THR A 83 -16.63 -9.08 17.11
C THR A 83 -16.17 -10.49 16.76
N LYS A 84 -17.13 -11.39 16.54
CA LYS A 84 -16.84 -12.76 16.16
C LYS A 84 -15.99 -12.84 14.87
N PRO A 85 -16.34 -12.17 13.75
CA PRO A 85 -15.53 -12.24 12.53
C PRO A 85 -14.11 -11.71 12.71
N LYS A 86 -13.93 -10.64 13.51
CA LYS A 86 -12.60 -10.10 13.80
C LYS A 86 -11.75 -11.11 14.57
N ARG A 87 -12.33 -11.80 15.55
CA ARG A 87 -11.64 -12.86 16.28
C ARG A 87 -11.23 -14.00 15.36
N GLU A 88 -12.17 -14.51 14.56
CA GLU A 88 -11.91 -15.62 13.62
C GLU A 88 -10.82 -15.26 12.61
N PHE A 89 -10.82 -14.03 12.11
CA PHE A 89 -9.76 -13.53 11.24
C PHE A 89 -8.40 -13.50 11.96
N ILE A 90 -8.33 -12.97 13.19
CA ILE A 90 -7.08 -12.89 13.98
C ILE A 90 -6.52 -14.30 14.23
N GLU A 91 -7.38 -15.22 14.70
CA GLU A 91 -6.99 -16.61 14.98
C GLU A 91 -6.50 -17.33 13.71
N TYR A 92 -7.21 -17.17 12.60
CA TYR A 92 -6.81 -17.74 11.32
C TYR A 92 -5.46 -17.15 10.84
N PHE A 93 -5.32 -15.84 10.84
CA PHE A 93 -4.11 -15.18 10.38
C PHE A 93 -2.90 -15.51 11.26
N GLU A 94 -3.09 -15.61 12.57
CA GLU A 94 -2.06 -16.06 13.51
C GLU A 94 -1.61 -17.48 13.18
N ASN A 95 -2.55 -18.41 13.01
CA ASN A 95 -2.24 -19.82 12.82
C ASN A 95 -1.65 -20.15 11.44
N GLU A 96 -2.14 -19.47 10.38
CA GLU A 96 -1.76 -19.78 8.99
C GLU A 96 -0.62 -18.90 8.45
N VAL A 97 -0.43 -17.71 9.03
CA VAL A 97 0.52 -16.75 8.48
C VAL A 97 1.64 -16.42 9.44
N ILE A 98 1.34 -15.99 10.66
CA ILE A 98 2.33 -15.47 11.61
C ILE A 98 3.14 -16.60 12.23
N ARG A 99 2.47 -17.51 12.90
CA ARG A 99 3.12 -18.62 13.64
C ARG A 99 3.97 -19.54 12.78
N PRO A 100 3.55 -19.98 11.57
CA PRO A 100 4.38 -20.86 10.73
C PRO A 100 5.68 -20.20 10.25
N ARG A 101 5.75 -18.87 10.30
CA ARG A 101 6.95 -18.09 9.96
C ARG A 101 7.84 -17.77 11.15
N GLY A 102 7.45 -18.20 12.36
CA GLY A 102 8.17 -17.90 13.58
C GLY A 102 8.12 -16.42 13.98
N PHE A 103 7.14 -15.67 13.51
CA PHE A 103 7.00 -14.25 13.84
C PHE A 103 6.29 -14.09 15.19
N ASP A 104 6.76 -13.14 16.00
CA ASP A 104 6.09 -12.67 17.23
C ASP A 104 5.51 -11.28 16.98
N TYR A 105 4.50 -11.21 16.12
CA TYR A 105 3.87 -9.96 15.73
C TYR A 105 2.42 -9.85 16.21
N LYS A 106 1.95 -8.63 16.34
CA LYS A 106 0.55 -8.34 16.61
C LYS A 106 -0.07 -7.61 15.44
N ILE A 107 -1.32 -7.96 15.13
CA ILE A 107 -2.07 -7.34 14.05
C ILE A 107 -2.60 -5.98 14.52
N GLN A 108 -2.32 -4.92 13.76
CA GLN A 108 -2.93 -3.61 13.94
C GLN A 108 -3.92 -3.36 12.81
N PHE A 109 -5.19 -3.25 13.16
CA PHE A 109 -6.22 -2.83 12.20
C PHE A 109 -6.19 -1.31 12.05
N VAL A 110 -6.27 -0.85 10.81
CA VAL A 110 -6.28 0.56 10.41
C VAL A 110 -7.47 0.84 9.50
N GLY A 111 -7.66 2.09 9.05
CA GLY A 111 -8.67 2.41 8.05
C GLY A 111 -8.44 1.62 6.74
N PRO A 112 -9.47 1.41 5.91
CA PRO A 112 -9.49 0.44 4.82
C PRO A 112 -8.74 0.91 3.56
N THR A 113 -7.55 1.50 3.71
CA THR A 113 -6.68 1.91 2.60
C THR A 113 -5.23 1.57 2.90
N GLY A 114 -4.42 1.31 1.87
CA GLY A 114 -2.99 1.08 2.01
C GLY A 114 -2.27 2.28 2.64
N THR A 115 -2.66 3.49 2.25
CA THR A 115 -2.07 4.72 2.81
C THR A 115 -2.28 4.82 4.32
N ASN A 116 -3.44 4.41 4.86
CA ASN A 116 -3.68 4.39 6.30
C ASN A 116 -2.75 3.43 7.04
N ALA A 117 -2.45 2.28 6.44
CA ALA A 117 -1.49 1.33 7.01
C ALA A 117 -0.06 1.91 7.03
N VAL A 118 0.34 2.58 5.96
CA VAL A 118 1.64 3.27 5.88
C VAL A 118 1.74 4.37 6.93
N GLU A 119 0.72 5.24 7.07
CA GLU A 119 0.70 6.31 8.07
C GLU A 119 0.78 5.75 9.50
N ALA A 120 0.07 4.65 9.79
CA ALA A 120 0.14 3.99 11.09
C ALA A 120 1.53 3.41 11.37
N ALA A 121 2.15 2.77 10.37
CA ALA A 121 3.50 2.23 10.48
C ALA A 121 4.54 3.35 10.73
N LEU A 122 4.47 4.45 9.98
CA LEU A 122 5.34 5.62 10.18
C LEU A 122 5.21 6.19 11.59
N LYS A 123 3.98 6.36 12.04
CA LYS A 123 3.70 6.89 13.37
C LYS A 123 4.22 5.98 14.47
N LEU A 124 4.04 4.66 14.31
CA LEU A 124 4.54 3.66 15.26
C LEU A 124 6.08 3.66 15.28
N ALA A 125 6.72 3.59 14.11
CA ALA A 125 8.17 3.61 13.98
C ALA A 125 8.80 4.83 14.68
N ARG A 126 8.32 6.01 14.35
CA ARG A 126 8.79 7.27 14.94
C ARG A 126 8.57 7.33 16.45
N LYS A 127 7.42 6.87 16.92
CA LYS A 127 7.09 6.82 18.36
C LYS A 127 8.02 5.90 19.13
N VAL A 128 8.27 4.70 18.61
CA VAL A 128 9.08 3.67 19.28
C VAL A 128 10.56 4.03 19.24
N LYS A 129 11.07 4.43 18.08
CA LYS A 129 12.51 4.72 17.88
C LYS A 129 12.92 6.12 18.31
N LYS A 130 11.97 7.04 18.56
CA LYS A 130 12.25 8.45 18.86
C LYS A 130 13.10 9.12 17.78
N ARG A 131 12.92 8.76 16.54
CA ARG A 131 13.60 9.26 15.35
C ARG A 131 12.55 9.72 14.34
N ASN A 132 12.83 10.76 13.55
CA ASN A 132 11.86 11.30 12.60
C ASN A 132 12.06 10.80 11.18
N ASN A 133 13.32 10.63 10.78
CA ASN A 133 13.67 10.22 9.43
C ASN A 133 13.26 8.78 9.14
N VAL A 134 12.92 8.49 7.87
CA VAL A 134 12.63 7.16 7.35
C VAL A 134 13.34 7.02 6.01
N PHE A 135 13.92 5.85 5.75
CA PHE A 135 14.45 5.55 4.43
C PHE A 135 13.36 4.92 3.56
N ALA A 136 13.23 5.42 2.33
CA ALA A 136 12.36 4.87 1.29
C ALA A 136 13.15 4.68 0.00
N LEU A 137 12.76 3.73 -0.84
CA LEU A 137 13.45 3.54 -2.12
C LEU A 137 12.96 4.53 -3.17
N MET A 138 13.86 4.96 -4.05
CA MET A 138 13.49 5.61 -5.30
C MET A 138 12.63 4.64 -6.15
N GLY A 139 11.70 5.16 -6.91
CA GLY A 139 10.73 4.36 -7.67
C GLY A 139 9.54 3.83 -6.85
N ALA A 140 9.48 4.12 -5.54
CA ALA A 140 8.43 3.63 -4.67
C ALA A 140 7.14 4.45 -4.74
N PHE A 141 6.00 3.75 -4.54
CA PHE A 141 4.69 4.35 -4.31
C PHE A 141 4.08 3.79 -3.01
N HIS A 142 3.89 4.65 -2.02
CA HIS A 142 3.38 4.25 -0.69
C HIS A 142 2.03 4.91 -0.34
N GLY A 143 1.48 5.71 -1.23
CA GLY A 143 0.18 6.38 -1.04
C GLY A 143 0.24 7.89 -1.24
N MET A 144 -0.91 8.54 -1.03
CA MET A 144 -1.16 9.94 -1.40
C MET A 144 -1.46 10.86 -0.20
N THR A 145 -1.60 10.34 1.02
CA THR A 145 -1.63 11.19 2.23
C THR A 145 -0.24 11.73 2.52
N LEU A 146 -0.11 12.84 3.24
CA LEU A 146 1.15 13.59 3.31
C LEU A 146 2.36 12.76 3.81
N GLY A 147 2.18 11.91 4.82
CA GLY A 147 3.25 11.03 5.29
C GLY A 147 3.61 9.95 4.25
N SER A 148 2.62 9.28 3.68
CA SER A 148 2.82 8.32 2.60
C SER A 148 3.39 8.97 1.33
N LEU A 149 2.92 10.19 1.01
CA LEU A 149 3.39 10.96 -0.13
C LEU A 149 4.85 11.39 0.02
N ALA A 150 5.30 11.62 1.25
CA ALA A 150 6.70 11.88 1.51
C ALA A 150 7.61 10.70 1.11
N LEU A 151 7.11 9.47 1.22
CA LEU A 151 7.79 8.23 0.81
C LEU A 151 7.65 7.94 -0.69
N THR A 152 6.55 8.37 -1.31
CA THR A 152 6.26 8.21 -2.73
C THR A 152 7.18 9.10 -3.57
N THR A 153 7.71 8.59 -4.67
CA THR A 153 8.73 9.30 -5.47
C THR A 153 8.21 9.84 -6.80
N ASN A 154 7.02 9.44 -7.22
CA ASN A 154 6.41 9.94 -8.46
C ASN A 154 6.24 11.47 -8.40
N ALA A 155 6.85 12.18 -9.34
CA ALA A 155 6.89 13.65 -9.36
C ALA A 155 5.50 14.28 -9.49
N ASP A 156 4.63 13.72 -10.31
CA ASP A 156 3.28 14.26 -10.50
C ASP A 156 2.42 14.08 -9.25
N SER A 157 2.54 12.96 -8.56
CA SER A 157 1.88 12.73 -7.27
C SER A 157 2.34 13.74 -6.21
N ARG A 158 3.64 14.05 -6.17
CA ARG A 158 4.25 14.96 -5.18
C ARG A 158 3.96 16.44 -5.44
N LYS A 159 3.76 16.81 -6.70
CA LYS A 159 3.61 18.21 -7.15
C LYS A 159 2.46 18.95 -6.47
N GLY A 160 1.39 18.26 -6.13
CA GLY A 160 0.20 18.83 -5.49
C GLY A 160 0.20 18.79 -3.95
N ALA A 161 1.32 18.46 -3.30
CA ALA A 161 1.36 18.32 -1.83
C ALA A 161 0.97 19.59 -1.07
N GLY A 162 1.28 20.78 -1.63
CA GLY A 162 0.97 22.07 -1.01
C GLY A 162 1.79 22.40 0.25
N VAL A 163 2.54 21.45 0.76
CA VAL A 163 3.41 21.54 1.94
C VAL A 163 4.72 20.79 1.69
N PRO A 164 5.80 21.13 2.42
CA PRO A 164 7.04 20.36 2.33
C PRO A 164 6.87 18.91 2.79
N LEU A 165 7.50 17.98 2.07
CA LEU A 165 7.51 16.55 2.35
C LEU A 165 8.83 16.17 3.03
N TYR A 166 8.87 16.29 4.36
CA TYR A 166 10.06 16.13 5.19
C TYR A 166 10.20 14.73 5.81
N ASN A 167 11.36 14.53 6.46
CA ASN A 167 11.67 13.36 7.28
C ASN A 167 11.69 12.05 6.49
N VAL A 168 12.14 12.12 5.23
CA VAL A 168 12.39 10.97 4.37
C VAL A 168 13.70 11.16 3.61
N THR A 169 14.53 10.13 3.62
CA THR A 169 15.69 10.02 2.76
C THR A 169 15.44 8.95 1.71
N HIS A 170 15.44 9.35 0.44
CA HIS A 170 15.25 8.41 -0.66
C HIS A 170 16.58 7.75 -1.02
N ILE A 171 16.56 6.43 -1.00
CA ILE A 171 17.71 5.57 -1.31
C ILE A 171 17.58 5.04 -2.73
N PRO A 172 18.63 5.02 -3.54
CA PRO A 172 18.58 4.39 -4.86
C PRO A 172 18.14 2.93 -4.77
N ALA A 173 17.18 2.53 -5.60
CA ALA A 173 16.83 1.13 -5.73
C ALA A 173 17.96 0.36 -6.45
N PRO A 174 18.24 -0.90 -6.10
CA PRO A 174 19.40 -1.64 -6.60
C PRO A 174 19.44 -1.79 -8.14
N TYR A 175 18.29 -1.76 -8.80
CA TYR A 175 18.22 -1.83 -10.25
C TYR A 175 18.52 -0.51 -10.98
N MET A 176 18.43 0.64 -10.27
CA MET A 176 18.68 1.95 -10.88
C MET A 176 20.17 2.25 -11.05
N PHE A 177 20.98 1.72 -10.14
CA PHE A 177 22.43 1.91 -10.13
C PHE A 177 23.09 0.56 -9.84
N PRO A 178 23.22 -0.33 -10.87
CA PRO A 178 23.71 -1.70 -10.65
C PRO A 178 25.14 -1.80 -10.10
N GLU A 179 25.96 -0.76 -10.30
CA GLU A 179 27.33 -0.65 -9.79
C GLU A 179 27.39 -0.17 -8.33
N LEU A 180 26.30 0.33 -7.78
CA LEU A 180 26.23 0.82 -6.42
C LEU A 180 25.74 -0.25 -5.46
N ASP A 181 26.55 -0.63 -4.47
CA ASP A 181 26.05 -1.39 -3.33
C ASP A 181 25.19 -0.49 -2.43
N THR A 182 23.87 -0.49 -2.71
CA THR A 182 22.94 0.38 -2.02
C THR A 182 22.73 0.02 -0.56
N VAL A 183 23.03 -1.23 -0.14
CA VAL A 183 23.01 -1.64 1.28
C VAL A 183 24.21 -1.04 2.01
N ALA A 184 25.41 -1.17 1.46
CA ALA A 184 26.60 -0.54 2.04
C ALA A 184 26.46 1.00 2.05
N TYR A 185 25.80 1.57 1.05
CA TYR A 185 25.47 3.00 1.04
C TYR A 185 24.56 3.39 2.21
N MET A 186 23.46 2.66 2.44
CA MET A 186 22.57 2.88 3.59
C MET A 186 23.33 2.73 4.93
N GLU A 187 24.16 1.68 5.05
CA GLU A 187 24.95 1.45 6.25
C GLU A 187 25.85 2.65 6.56
N ARG A 188 26.52 3.18 5.54
CA ARG A 188 27.36 4.36 5.70
C ARG A 188 26.56 5.59 6.11
N LEU A 189 25.39 5.84 5.54
CA LEU A 189 24.51 6.93 5.96
C LEU A 189 24.10 6.84 7.44
N ILE A 190 23.95 5.61 7.96
CA ILE A 190 23.53 5.35 9.35
C ILE A 190 24.71 5.45 10.34
N THR A 191 25.90 5.04 9.92
CA THR A 191 27.06 4.87 10.83
C THR A 191 28.05 6.03 10.79
N ASP A 192 28.12 6.77 9.69
CA ASP A 192 29.04 7.88 9.51
C ASP A 192 28.46 9.17 10.10
N ASP A 193 29.07 9.70 11.15
CA ASP A 193 28.63 10.93 11.82
C ASP A 193 28.73 12.18 10.92
N HIS A 194 29.43 12.08 9.79
CA HIS A 194 29.53 13.15 8.80
C HIS A 194 28.62 12.92 7.58
N SER A 195 27.71 11.96 7.62
CA SER A 195 26.77 11.69 6.52
C SER A 195 25.78 12.84 6.28
N GLY A 196 25.51 13.67 7.31
CA GLY A 196 24.47 14.70 7.28
C GLY A 196 23.05 14.16 7.26
N VAL A 197 22.87 12.85 7.45
CA VAL A 197 21.58 12.18 7.44
C VAL A 197 21.21 11.69 8.84
N GLU A 198 20.05 12.10 9.33
CA GLU A 198 19.54 11.59 10.60
C GLU A 198 19.28 10.09 10.54
N LYS A 199 19.69 9.37 11.59
CA LYS A 199 19.41 7.91 11.69
C LYS A 199 17.92 7.63 11.53
N PRO A 200 17.52 6.72 10.64
CA PRO A 200 16.10 6.47 10.36
C PRO A 200 15.43 5.72 11.51
N ALA A 201 14.12 5.95 11.65
CA ALA A 201 13.23 5.17 12.49
C ALA A 201 12.88 3.83 11.85
N ALA A 202 12.83 3.78 10.52
CA ALA A 202 12.50 2.60 9.73
C ALA A 202 13.07 2.70 8.31
N ILE A 203 13.12 1.56 7.64
CA ILE A 203 13.25 1.45 6.18
C ILE A 203 11.92 0.91 5.67
N ILE A 204 11.27 1.62 4.74
CA ILE A 204 10.06 1.16 4.08
C ILE A 204 10.36 0.87 2.61
N LEU A 205 9.86 -0.25 2.12
CA LEU A 205 10.09 -0.69 0.74
C LEU A 205 8.94 -1.57 0.23
N GLU A 206 8.82 -1.66 -1.08
CA GLU A 206 8.05 -2.68 -1.77
C GLU A 206 9.02 -3.79 -2.20
N THR A 207 8.72 -5.04 -1.89
CA THR A 207 9.53 -6.19 -2.37
C THR A 207 9.45 -6.36 -3.88
N THR A 208 8.34 -5.89 -4.45
CA THR A 208 8.13 -5.69 -5.89
C THR A 208 7.56 -4.29 -6.07
N GLN A 209 8.33 -3.38 -6.64
CA GLN A 209 7.87 -2.02 -6.92
C GLN A 209 6.90 -2.05 -8.11
N ALA A 210 5.59 -1.98 -7.83
CA ALA A 210 4.56 -2.12 -8.84
C ALA A 210 4.43 -0.87 -9.71
N ASP A 211 4.17 0.28 -9.10
CA ASP A 211 4.03 1.58 -9.78
C ASP A 211 5.32 2.00 -10.48
N GLY A 212 6.45 1.69 -9.90
CA GLY A 212 7.77 1.99 -10.45
C GLY A 212 8.15 1.20 -11.70
N GLY A 213 7.38 0.15 -12.10
CA GLY A 213 7.62 -0.64 -13.31
C GLY A 213 7.71 -2.15 -13.09
N ILE A 214 7.16 -2.66 -12.02
CA ILE A 214 7.15 -4.10 -11.65
C ILE A 214 8.59 -4.64 -11.46
N TYR A 215 9.39 -3.92 -10.72
CA TYR A 215 10.76 -4.34 -10.38
C TYR A 215 10.77 -5.19 -9.12
N VAL A 216 11.19 -6.45 -9.27
CA VAL A 216 11.38 -7.38 -8.14
C VAL A 216 12.74 -7.15 -7.52
N LEU A 217 12.78 -6.87 -6.23
CA LEU A 217 14.04 -6.69 -5.50
C LEU A 217 14.72 -8.05 -5.26
N PRO A 218 16.06 -8.14 -5.39
CA PRO A 218 16.79 -9.38 -5.18
C PRO A 218 16.66 -9.89 -3.72
N ASP A 219 16.42 -11.16 -3.54
CA ASP A 219 16.29 -11.79 -2.21
C ASP A 219 17.50 -11.54 -1.31
N GLU A 220 18.71 -11.65 -1.87
CA GLU A 220 19.94 -11.41 -1.11
C GLU A 220 20.06 -9.96 -0.65
N TRP A 221 19.65 -9.02 -1.49
CA TRP A 221 19.58 -7.61 -1.13
C TRP A 221 18.60 -7.39 0.04
N LEU A 222 17.42 -8.01 -0.01
CA LEU A 222 16.41 -7.94 1.06
C LEU A 222 16.94 -8.51 2.39
N ARG A 223 17.65 -9.66 2.34
CA ARG A 223 18.28 -10.24 3.54
C ARG A 223 19.33 -9.32 4.15
N ARG A 224 20.15 -8.68 3.31
CA ARG A 224 21.14 -7.70 3.77
C ARG A 224 20.49 -6.47 4.38
N VAL A 225 19.41 -5.95 3.80
CA VAL A 225 18.62 -4.86 4.40
C VAL A 225 18.06 -5.26 5.75
N ARG A 226 17.54 -6.48 5.88
CA ARG A 226 17.06 -6.99 7.17
C ARG A 226 18.18 -7.03 8.20
N ALA A 227 19.34 -7.56 7.85
CA ALA A 227 20.52 -7.59 8.73
C ALA A 227 20.98 -6.18 9.15
N LEU A 228 20.96 -5.22 8.22
CA LEU A 228 21.26 -3.82 8.51
C LEU A 228 20.25 -3.22 9.51
N CYS A 229 18.99 -3.54 9.37
CA CYS A 229 17.95 -3.09 10.32
C CYS A 229 18.18 -3.66 11.72
N ASP A 230 18.57 -4.92 11.84
CA ASP A 230 18.86 -5.57 13.12
C ASP A 230 20.06 -4.91 13.83
N LEU A 231 21.14 -4.65 13.10
CA LEU A 231 22.34 -3.95 13.61
C LEU A 231 22.04 -2.52 14.09
N SER A 232 21.23 -1.79 13.36
CA SER A 232 20.94 -0.38 13.63
C SER A 232 19.76 -0.16 14.57
N LEU A 233 19.16 -1.24 15.09
CA LEU A 233 17.97 -1.22 15.93
C LEU A 233 16.76 -0.52 15.23
N ILE A 234 16.66 -0.67 13.91
CA ILE A 234 15.54 -0.15 13.08
C ILE A 234 14.38 -1.17 13.05
N HIS A 235 14.47 -2.22 13.81
CA HIS A 235 13.46 -3.26 13.85
C HIS A 235 12.17 -2.78 14.57
N ILE A 236 11.03 -2.94 13.88
CA ILE A 236 9.69 -2.81 14.47
C ILE A 236 8.90 -4.05 14.12
#